data_8224a6ec945c7b4c19deadd622686edc
#
_entry.id   8224a6ec945c7b4c19deadd622686edc
#
_cell.length_a   1.000
_cell.length_b   1.000
_cell.length_c   1.000
_cell.angle_alpha   90.00
_cell.angle_beta   90.00
_cell.angle_gamma   90.00
#
_symmetry.space_group_name_H-M   'P 1'
#
loop_
_entity.id
_entity.type
_entity.pdbx_description
1 polymer ?
#
loop_
_entity_poly.entity_id
_entity_poly.type
_entity_poly.pdbx_seq_one_letter_code
_entity_poly.pdbx_strand_id
1 'polypeptide(L)'
;MWADITNFISENWIDILLVIVGASAFIIYWVQERRKISEAASLIVSQVEELQTSIAEVGSYISEGKLNDGAFYESQMLFKTDYWDKHKHYFVRKMDSFSFRMFDEFYNCASEILEQQQLMKNLQKNSLFLTQQMLMQSETNYILQILAMCAQNPVDVPNLLKAIEGSLPADASDEQKTAFENLMKRMTASNQNIDPNTFWNVYNQSKANLHSVINQNALTHYIPVQIRITLENALKKYNAIQVIGCEGYRKLKKIANRKF
;
A
#
# COMPACT_ATOMS: atom_id res chain seq x y z
N MET A 1 60.05 -10.36 46.17
CA MET A 1 58.68 -10.48 45.56
C MET A 1 58.03 -9.13 45.29
N TRP A 2 57.73 -8.27 46.30
CA TRP A 2 57.09 -6.95 46.00
C TRP A 2 58.02 -5.99 45.25
N ALA A 3 59.36 -5.97 45.60
CA ALA A 3 60.33 -5.15 44.88
C ALA A 3 60.54 -5.57 43.41
N ASP A 4 60.45 -6.86 43.13
CA ASP A 4 60.57 -7.37 41.76
C ASP A 4 59.36 -7.01 40.90
N ILE A 5 58.14 -6.99 41.49
CA ILE A 5 56.92 -6.58 40.83
C ILE A 5 56.95 -5.08 40.52
N THR A 6 57.43 -4.24 41.47
CA THR A 6 57.49 -2.78 41.22
C THR A 6 58.55 -2.44 40.17
N ASN A 7 59.67 -3.10 40.13
CA ASN A 7 60.70 -2.93 39.10
C ASN A 7 60.13 -3.37 37.70
N PHE A 8 59.48 -4.53 37.62
CA PHE A 8 58.89 -5.01 36.42
C PHE A 8 57.86 -4.01 35.87
N ILE A 9 56.96 -3.46 36.71
CA ILE A 9 55.96 -2.46 36.32
C ILE A 9 56.66 -1.18 35.88
N SER A 10 57.69 -0.71 36.51
CA SER A 10 58.40 0.52 36.16
C SER A 10 59.15 0.41 34.84
N GLU A 11 59.69 -0.75 34.51
CA GLU A 11 60.44 -1.01 33.29
C GLU A 11 59.47 -1.22 32.09
N ASN A 12 58.27 -1.81 32.30
CA ASN A 12 57.33 -2.21 31.25
C ASN A 12 56.02 -1.42 31.28
N TRP A 13 55.95 -0.26 31.94
CA TRP A 13 54.69 0.48 32.15
C TRP A 13 53.98 0.87 30.82
N ILE A 14 54.76 1.18 29.77
CA ILE A 14 54.24 1.52 28.45
C ILE A 14 53.52 0.31 27.81
N ASP A 15 54.14 -0.87 27.91
CA ASP A 15 53.58 -2.12 27.36
C ASP A 15 52.31 -2.53 28.12
N ILE A 16 52.31 -2.37 29.45
CA ILE A 16 51.15 -2.61 30.30
C ILE A 16 50.01 -1.66 29.92
N LEU A 17 50.33 -0.39 29.69
CA LEU A 17 49.34 0.62 29.29
C LEU A 17 48.76 0.31 27.92
N LEU A 18 49.58 -0.13 26.94
CA LEU A 18 49.11 -0.57 25.60
C LEU A 18 48.17 -1.77 25.72
N VAL A 19 48.46 -2.76 26.57
CA VAL A 19 47.58 -3.91 26.80
C VAL A 19 46.27 -3.48 27.44
N ILE A 20 46.27 -2.55 28.39
CA ILE A 20 45.05 -2.02 29.03
C ILE A 20 44.19 -1.27 28.01
N VAL A 21 44.80 -0.43 27.15
CA VAL A 21 44.09 0.30 26.10
C VAL A 21 43.49 -0.68 25.09
N GLY A 22 44.25 -1.66 24.63
CA GLY A 22 43.76 -2.70 23.71
C GLY A 22 42.62 -3.53 24.30
N ALA A 23 42.75 -3.94 25.57
CA ALA A 23 41.72 -4.70 26.27
C ALA A 23 40.44 -3.86 26.46
N SER A 24 40.56 -2.57 26.80
CA SER A 24 39.43 -1.67 26.97
C SER A 24 38.68 -1.44 25.63
N ALA A 25 39.41 -1.27 24.53
CA ALA A 25 38.80 -1.16 23.19
C ALA A 25 38.01 -2.44 22.82
N PHE A 26 38.55 -3.61 23.12
CA PHE A 26 37.88 -4.89 22.90
C PHE A 26 36.62 -5.03 23.77
N ILE A 27 36.67 -4.64 25.02
CA ILE A 27 35.51 -4.67 25.93
C ILE A 27 34.40 -3.72 25.42
N ILE A 28 34.77 -2.50 25.02
CA ILE A 28 33.83 -1.52 24.46
C ILE A 28 33.17 -2.07 23.21
N TYR A 29 33.95 -2.61 22.28
CA TYR A 29 33.41 -3.25 21.06
C TYR A 29 32.44 -4.39 21.41
N TRP A 30 32.81 -5.26 22.32
CA TRP A 30 31.96 -6.39 22.72
C TRP A 30 30.63 -5.95 23.38
N VAL A 31 30.69 -4.91 24.23
CA VAL A 31 29.49 -4.32 24.84
C VAL A 31 28.61 -3.68 23.79
N GLN A 32 29.16 -2.93 22.83
CA GLN A 32 28.41 -2.31 21.74
C GLN A 32 27.74 -3.36 20.89
N GLU A 33 28.42 -4.44 20.51
CA GLU A 33 27.84 -5.52 19.72
C GLU A 33 26.69 -6.22 20.46
N ARG A 34 26.83 -6.44 21.75
CA ARG A 34 25.71 -6.97 22.57
C ARG A 34 24.53 -6.02 22.65
N ARG A 35 24.76 -4.71 22.77
CA ARG A 35 23.70 -3.71 22.75
C ARG A 35 22.92 -3.72 21.44
N LYS A 36 23.62 -3.72 20.29
CA LYS A 36 22.99 -3.80 18.97
C LYS A 36 22.07 -5.01 18.83
N ILE A 37 22.52 -6.17 19.31
CA ILE A 37 21.71 -7.40 19.27
C ILE A 37 20.49 -7.28 20.19
N SER A 38 20.64 -6.70 21.36
CA SER A 38 19.52 -6.49 22.30
C SER A 38 18.49 -5.49 21.74
N GLU A 39 18.95 -4.39 21.15
CA GLU A 39 18.10 -3.41 20.49
C GLU A 39 17.35 -4.03 19.29
N ALA A 40 18.05 -4.80 18.45
CA ALA A 40 17.44 -5.52 17.34
C ALA A 40 16.36 -6.51 17.83
N ALA A 41 16.65 -7.26 18.90
CA ALA A 41 15.69 -8.17 19.51
C ALA A 41 14.45 -7.43 20.05
N SER A 42 14.66 -6.27 20.69
CA SER A 42 13.57 -5.45 21.23
C SER A 42 12.65 -4.93 20.11
N LEU A 43 13.25 -4.45 19.00
CA LEU A 43 12.50 -3.97 17.85
C LEU A 43 11.66 -5.09 17.21
N ILE A 44 12.25 -6.28 17.05
CA ILE A 44 11.55 -7.45 16.49
C ILE A 44 10.40 -7.89 17.40
N VAL A 45 10.63 -7.99 18.71
CA VAL A 45 9.61 -8.39 19.69
C VAL A 45 8.43 -7.40 19.67
N SER A 46 8.72 -6.10 19.72
CA SER A 46 7.69 -5.05 19.66
C SER A 46 6.90 -5.12 18.36
N GLN A 47 7.60 -5.28 17.23
CA GLN A 47 6.95 -5.37 15.93
C GLN A 47 6.07 -6.63 15.79
N VAL A 48 6.50 -7.78 16.32
CA VAL A 48 5.67 -9.01 16.31
C VAL A 48 4.38 -8.80 17.10
N GLU A 49 4.46 -8.17 18.29
CA GLU A 49 3.28 -7.88 19.11
C GLU A 49 2.33 -6.90 18.42
N GLU A 50 2.86 -5.85 17.76
CA GLU A 50 2.09 -4.90 16.97
C GLU A 50 1.43 -5.55 15.75
N LEU A 51 2.21 -6.32 14.97
CA LEU A 51 1.71 -7.02 13.79
C LEU A 51 0.59 -7.99 14.11
N GLN A 52 0.64 -8.70 15.22
CA GLN A 52 -0.47 -9.58 15.61
C GLN A 52 -1.78 -8.82 15.79
N THR A 53 -1.72 -7.66 16.45
CA THR A 53 -2.91 -6.81 16.65
C THR A 53 -3.43 -6.28 15.32
N SER A 54 -2.53 -5.76 14.49
CA SER A 54 -2.90 -5.18 13.19
C SER A 54 -3.42 -6.22 12.20
N ILE A 55 -2.84 -7.44 12.18
CA ILE A 55 -3.33 -8.52 11.32
C ILE A 55 -4.69 -9.03 11.78
N ALA A 56 -4.94 -9.10 13.10
CA ALA A 56 -6.25 -9.44 13.64
C ALA A 56 -7.31 -8.39 13.25
N GLU A 57 -6.94 -7.11 13.27
CA GLU A 57 -7.78 -6.01 12.80
C GLU A 57 -8.11 -6.16 11.31
N VAL A 58 -7.11 -6.40 10.45
CA VAL A 58 -7.33 -6.68 9.02
C VAL A 58 -8.26 -7.87 8.81
N GLY A 59 -8.11 -8.93 9.62
CA GLY A 59 -9.01 -10.08 9.61
C GLY A 59 -10.47 -9.73 9.88
N SER A 60 -10.72 -8.73 10.73
CA SER A 60 -12.08 -8.26 11.06
C SER A 60 -12.79 -7.55 9.91
N TYR A 61 -12.04 -7.07 8.91
CA TYR A 61 -12.63 -6.43 7.72
C TYR A 61 -13.22 -7.44 6.72
N ILE A 62 -12.97 -8.73 6.91
CA ILE A 62 -13.54 -9.79 6.08
C ILE A 62 -14.67 -10.45 6.85
N SER A 63 -15.90 -10.28 6.38
CA SER A 63 -17.09 -10.90 6.96
C SER A 63 -17.97 -11.49 5.86
N GLU A 64 -18.51 -12.71 6.10
CA GLU A 64 -19.43 -13.39 5.19
C GLU A 64 -18.90 -13.51 3.75
N GLY A 65 -17.59 -13.68 3.58
CA GLY A 65 -16.94 -13.76 2.27
C GLY A 65 -16.92 -12.44 1.49
N LYS A 66 -17.10 -11.30 2.18
CA LYS A 66 -16.98 -9.95 1.62
C LYS A 66 -15.89 -9.18 2.35
N LEU A 67 -15.15 -8.37 1.60
CA LEU A 67 -14.17 -7.42 2.15
C LEU A 67 -14.86 -6.07 2.33
N ASN A 68 -14.71 -5.46 3.50
CA ASN A 68 -15.05 -4.06 3.70
C ASN A 68 -13.94 -3.20 3.10
N ASP A 69 -14.09 -2.85 1.83
CA ASP A 69 -13.09 -2.11 1.04
C ASP A 69 -12.74 -0.75 1.66
N GLY A 70 -13.73 -0.05 2.21
CA GLY A 70 -13.53 1.26 2.85
C GLY A 70 -12.67 1.16 4.11
N ALA A 71 -13.02 0.25 5.04
CA ALA A 71 -12.25 0.04 6.26
C ALA A 71 -10.83 -0.47 5.94
N PHE A 72 -10.68 -1.37 4.97
CA PHE A 72 -9.38 -1.87 4.55
C PHE A 72 -8.52 -0.78 3.91
N TYR A 73 -9.12 0.10 3.10
CA TYR A 73 -8.42 1.25 2.53
C TYR A 73 -7.94 2.25 3.59
N GLU A 74 -8.78 2.53 4.60
CA GLU A 74 -8.47 3.46 5.69
C GLU A 74 -7.50 2.87 6.72
N SER A 75 -7.33 1.55 6.73
CA SER A 75 -6.44 0.87 7.69
C SER A 75 -5.02 1.39 7.63
N GLN A 76 -4.34 1.40 8.77
CA GLN A 76 -2.92 1.71 8.81
C GLN A 76 -2.11 0.61 8.13
N MET A 77 -1.01 1.00 7.49
CA MET A 77 -0.06 0.04 6.91
C MET A 77 0.55 -0.80 8.03
N LEU A 78 0.63 -2.12 7.83
CA LEU A 78 1.11 -3.06 8.85
C LEU A 78 2.48 -2.66 9.40
N PHE A 79 3.42 -2.31 8.54
CA PHE A 79 4.72 -1.78 8.92
C PHE A 79 5.35 -0.97 7.78
N LYS A 80 6.30 -0.09 8.15
CA LYS A 80 7.11 0.68 7.19
C LYS A 80 8.47 0.03 6.95
N THR A 81 8.99 -0.66 7.95
CA THR A 81 10.30 -1.29 7.94
C THR A 81 10.17 -2.69 8.50
N ASP A 82 10.63 -3.67 7.76
CA ASP A 82 10.74 -5.05 8.24
C ASP A 82 12.00 -5.17 9.12
N TYR A 83 11.79 -5.20 10.44
CA TYR A 83 12.90 -5.34 11.39
C TYR A 83 13.46 -6.76 11.40
N TRP A 84 12.67 -7.78 11.06
CA TRP A 84 13.17 -9.14 10.96
C TRP A 84 14.16 -9.27 9.80
N ASP A 85 13.78 -8.90 8.60
CA ASP A 85 14.67 -8.97 7.44
C ASP A 85 15.95 -8.17 7.65
N LYS A 86 15.84 -6.98 8.24
CA LYS A 86 16.99 -6.13 8.54
C LYS A 86 17.96 -6.72 9.55
N HIS A 87 17.48 -7.49 10.55
CA HIS A 87 18.26 -7.89 11.70
C HIS A 87 18.38 -9.40 11.89
N LYS A 88 17.72 -10.24 11.09
CA LYS A 88 17.71 -11.71 11.21
C LYS A 88 19.11 -12.35 11.25
N HIS A 89 20.10 -11.73 10.58
CA HIS A 89 21.47 -12.20 10.56
C HIS A 89 22.14 -12.30 11.96
N TYR A 90 21.72 -11.48 12.92
CA TYR A 90 22.18 -11.56 14.31
C TYR A 90 21.67 -12.81 15.03
N PHE A 91 20.59 -13.41 14.54
CA PHE A 91 19.87 -14.49 15.23
C PHE A 91 20.07 -15.87 14.62
N VAL A 92 20.65 -15.97 13.42
CA VAL A 92 20.90 -17.26 12.72
C VAL A 92 21.58 -18.31 13.61
N ARG A 93 22.55 -17.89 14.43
CA ARG A 93 23.29 -18.79 15.34
C ARG A 93 22.69 -18.88 16.74
N LYS A 94 21.65 -18.09 17.04
CA LYS A 94 21.05 -17.99 18.39
C LYS A 94 19.71 -18.66 18.50
N MET A 95 19.09 -18.93 17.35
CA MET A 95 17.79 -19.60 17.23
C MET A 95 17.98 -20.95 16.55
N ASP A 96 17.09 -21.88 16.89
CA ASP A 96 16.95 -23.14 16.17
C ASP A 96 16.31 -22.89 14.78
N SER A 97 16.61 -23.76 13.83
CA SER A 97 16.16 -23.62 12.43
C SER A 97 14.63 -23.59 12.31
N PHE A 98 13.92 -24.30 13.20
CA PHE A 98 12.46 -24.31 13.19
C PHE A 98 11.88 -22.94 13.58
N SER A 99 12.34 -22.38 14.72
CA SER A 99 11.92 -21.05 15.16
C SER A 99 12.30 -19.97 14.14
N PHE A 100 13.51 -20.04 13.55
CA PHE A 100 13.95 -19.09 12.53
C PHE A 100 13.01 -19.10 11.32
N ARG A 101 12.66 -20.29 10.81
CA ARG A 101 11.72 -20.43 9.71
C ARG A 101 10.32 -19.91 10.05
N MET A 102 9.84 -20.14 11.29
CA MET A 102 8.54 -19.60 11.74
C MET A 102 8.51 -18.08 11.68
N PHE A 103 9.60 -17.40 12.05
CA PHE A 103 9.69 -15.95 11.91
C PHE A 103 9.69 -15.52 10.44
N ASP A 104 10.46 -16.19 9.58
CA ASP A 104 10.45 -15.90 8.13
C ASP A 104 9.03 -16.06 7.55
N GLU A 105 8.33 -17.15 7.86
CA GLU A 105 6.97 -17.40 7.41
C GLU A 105 5.97 -16.35 7.95
N PHE A 106 6.11 -15.95 9.21
CA PHE A 106 5.29 -14.92 9.83
C PHE A 106 5.44 -13.57 9.12
N TYR A 107 6.67 -13.12 8.91
CA TYR A 107 6.94 -11.85 8.24
C TYR A 107 6.58 -11.89 6.76
N ASN A 108 6.74 -13.04 6.09
CA ASN A 108 6.26 -13.22 4.72
C ASN A 108 4.75 -13.07 4.63
N CYS A 109 3.97 -13.67 5.55
CA CYS A 109 2.52 -13.47 5.59
C CYS A 109 2.14 -12.00 5.85
N ALA A 110 2.84 -11.33 6.76
CA ALA A 110 2.63 -9.90 7.02
C ALA A 110 2.95 -9.05 5.79
N SER A 111 4.00 -9.39 5.03
CA SER A 111 4.36 -8.73 3.77
C SER A 111 3.31 -8.97 2.68
N GLU A 112 2.79 -10.19 2.54
CA GLU A 112 1.67 -10.49 1.62
C GLU A 112 0.45 -9.58 1.92
N ILE A 113 0.10 -9.42 3.20
CA ILE A 113 -1.02 -8.54 3.60
C ILE A 113 -0.70 -7.07 3.31
N LEU A 114 0.52 -6.62 3.61
CA LEU A 114 0.99 -5.26 3.32
C LEU A 114 0.90 -4.93 1.83
N GLU A 115 1.29 -5.85 0.96
CA GLU A 115 1.18 -5.69 -0.50
C GLU A 115 -0.27 -5.50 -0.92
N GLN A 116 -1.22 -6.24 -0.32
CA GLN A 116 -2.65 -6.06 -0.61
C GLN A 116 -3.17 -4.69 -0.13
N GLN A 117 -2.69 -4.19 1.04
CA GLN A 117 -3.02 -2.84 1.49
C GLN A 117 -2.49 -1.77 0.52
N GLN A 118 -1.26 -1.93 0.04
CA GLN A 118 -0.66 -1.01 -0.94
C GLN A 118 -1.43 -1.04 -2.26
N LEU A 119 -1.79 -2.24 -2.74
CA LEU A 119 -2.56 -2.42 -3.96
C LEU A 119 -3.93 -1.73 -3.85
N MET A 120 -4.65 -1.92 -2.74
CA MET A 120 -5.93 -1.27 -2.50
C MET A 120 -5.81 0.26 -2.49
N LYS A 121 -4.80 0.80 -1.79
CA LYS A 121 -4.56 2.25 -1.75
C LYS A 121 -4.22 2.83 -3.11
N ASN A 122 -3.43 2.10 -3.92
CA ASN A 122 -3.10 2.51 -5.27
C ASN A 122 -4.32 2.45 -6.21
N LEU A 123 -5.15 1.41 -6.09
CA LEU A 123 -6.40 1.30 -6.85
C LEU A 123 -7.35 2.46 -6.55
N GLN A 124 -7.56 2.77 -5.28
CA GLN A 124 -8.44 3.87 -4.87
C GLN A 124 -7.93 5.21 -5.43
N LYS A 125 -6.63 5.45 -5.32
CA LYS A 125 -6.00 6.67 -5.84
C LYS A 125 -6.11 6.79 -7.36
N ASN A 126 -5.96 5.67 -8.09
CA ASN A 126 -5.98 5.66 -9.55
C ASN A 126 -7.40 5.50 -10.11
N SER A 127 -8.33 4.89 -9.37
CA SER A 127 -9.71 4.64 -9.83
C SER A 127 -10.44 5.94 -10.13
N LEU A 128 -10.23 6.99 -9.33
CA LEU A 128 -10.84 8.30 -9.55
C LEU A 128 -10.38 8.91 -10.87
N PHE A 129 -9.08 8.87 -11.14
CA PHE A 129 -8.50 9.37 -12.38
C PHE A 129 -8.96 8.53 -13.59
N LEU A 130 -8.92 7.22 -13.50
CA LEU A 130 -9.35 6.31 -14.56
C LEU A 130 -10.85 6.46 -14.83
N THR A 131 -11.68 6.61 -13.79
CA THR A 131 -13.12 6.84 -13.95
C THR A 131 -13.38 8.16 -14.65
N GLN A 132 -12.69 9.23 -14.29
CA GLN A 132 -12.79 10.52 -15.00
C GLN A 132 -12.34 10.40 -16.45
N GLN A 133 -11.24 9.72 -16.72
CA GLN A 133 -10.74 9.51 -18.08
C GLN A 133 -11.72 8.68 -18.92
N MET A 134 -12.32 7.62 -18.36
CA MET A 134 -13.33 6.80 -19.04
C MET A 134 -14.62 7.58 -19.29
N LEU A 135 -15.04 8.44 -18.34
CA LEU A 135 -16.18 9.35 -18.53
C LEU A 135 -15.92 10.29 -19.70
N MET A 136 -14.78 10.99 -19.70
CA MET A 136 -14.42 11.92 -20.77
C MET A 136 -14.31 11.22 -22.13
N GLN A 137 -13.74 10.02 -22.18
CA GLN A 137 -13.60 9.25 -23.42
C GLN A 137 -14.96 8.73 -23.91
N SER A 138 -15.83 8.32 -23.00
CA SER A 138 -17.20 7.90 -23.30
C SER A 138 -18.04 9.07 -23.81
N GLU A 139 -17.99 10.22 -23.16
CA GLU A 139 -18.67 11.45 -23.62
C GLU A 139 -18.17 11.88 -25.00
N THR A 140 -16.83 11.82 -25.24
CA THR A 140 -16.26 12.16 -26.55
C THR A 140 -16.73 11.19 -27.65
N ASN A 141 -16.68 9.89 -27.41
CA ASN A 141 -17.16 8.87 -28.34
C ASN A 141 -18.68 9.05 -28.65
N TYR A 142 -19.42 9.46 -27.67
CA TYR A 142 -20.85 9.75 -27.69
C TYR A 142 -21.17 10.87 -28.63
N ILE A 143 -20.49 11.99 -28.44
CA ILE A 143 -20.64 13.18 -29.26
C ILE A 143 -20.24 12.87 -30.69
N LEU A 144 -19.17 12.08 -30.91
CA LEU A 144 -18.79 11.63 -32.24
C LEU A 144 -19.86 10.73 -32.89
N GLN A 145 -20.50 9.83 -32.13
CA GLN A 145 -21.61 9.01 -32.63
C GLN A 145 -22.83 9.84 -32.99
N ILE A 146 -23.20 10.80 -32.14
CA ILE A 146 -24.30 11.72 -32.41
C ILE A 146 -24.02 12.55 -33.65
N LEU A 147 -22.81 13.09 -33.80
CA LEU A 147 -22.39 13.81 -34.99
C LEU A 147 -22.47 12.95 -36.24
N ALA A 148 -22.08 11.68 -36.18
CA ALA A 148 -22.18 10.74 -37.30
C ALA A 148 -23.64 10.40 -37.67
N MET A 149 -24.52 10.25 -36.67
CA MET A 149 -25.96 10.01 -36.90
C MET A 149 -26.68 11.23 -37.47
N CYS A 150 -26.27 12.43 -37.09
CA CYS A 150 -26.87 13.70 -37.48
C CYS A 150 -26.34 14.22 -38.82
N ALA A 151 -25.18 13.73 -39.28
CA ALA A 151 -24.70 14.02 -40.61
C ALA A 151 -25.65 13.53 -41.73
N GLN A 152 -26.64 12.68 -41.38
CA GLN A 152 -27.62 12.13 -42.29
C GLN A 152 -28.94 12.92 -42.36
N ASN A 153 -29.22 13.88 -41.44
CA ASN A 153 -30.46 14.65 -41.41
C ASN A 153 -30.21 16.13 -41.02
N PRO A 154 -30.57 17.12 -41.83
CA PRO A 154 -30.29 18.53 -41.56
C PRO A 154 -31.23 19.17 -40.52
N VAL A 155 -30.71 19.69 -39.40
CA VAL A 155 -31.44 20.42 -38.36
C VAL A 155 -30.62 21.61 -37.78
N ASP A 156 -31.30 22.58 -37.19
CA ASP A 156 -30.83 23.91 -36.78
C ASP A 156 -29.88 23.89 -35.57
N VAL A 157 -28.57 24.03 -35.81
CA VAL A 157 -27.47 24.03 -34.83
C VAL A 157 -27.61 25.13 -33.74
N PRO A 158 -28.01 26.38 -33.99
CA PRO A 158 -28.11 27.43 -32.96
C PRO A 158 -29.10 27.12 -31.83
N ASN A 159 -30.19 26.46 -32.09
CA ASN A 159 -31.21 26.11 -31.09
C ASN A 159 -30.75 24.91 -30.22
N LEU A 160 -29.98 23.99 -30.77
CA LEU A 160 -29.36 22.90 -30.04
C LEU A 160 -28.32 23.44 -29.04
N LEU A 161 -27.47 24.38 -29.45
CA LEU A 161 -26.43 24.99 -28.66
C LEU A 161 -27.02 25.64 -27.39
N LYS A 162 -28.13 26.40 -27.52
CA LYS A 162 -28.83 27.01 -26.39
C LYS A 162 -29.42 25.98 -25.41
N ALA A 163 -29.94 24.87 -25.93
CA ALA A 163 -30.51 23.80 -25.09
C ALA A 163 -29.42 23.05 -24.30
N ILE A 164 -28.25 22.87 -24.90
CA ILE A 164 -27.09 22.20 -24.25
C ILE A 164 -26.43 23.13 -23.24
N GLU A 165 -26.29 24.44 -23.56
CA GLU A 165 -25.76 25.46 -22.60
C GLU A 165 -26.59 25.52 -21.30
N GLY A 166 -27.92 25.44 -21.42
CA GLY A 166 -28.83 25.40 -20.27
C GLY A 166 -28.80 24.10 -19.47
N SER A 167 -28.11 23.07 -19.95
CA SER A 167 -28.02 21.76 -19.28
C SER A 167 -26.69 21.50 -18.55
N LEU A 168 -25.69 22.41 -18.64
CA LEU A 168 -24.49 22.29 -17.88
C LEU A 168 -24.82 22.43 -16.39
N PRO A 169 -24.33 21.54 -15.51
CA PRO A 169 -24.49 21.70 -14.08
C PRO A 169 -23.88 23.03 -13.63
N ALA A 170 -24.54 23.73 -12.70
CA ALA A 170 -24.08 25.02 -12.18
C ALA A 170 -22.71 24.92 -11.49
N ASP A 171 -22.30 23.71 -11.07
CA ASP A 171 -21.05 23.36 -10.42
C ASP A 171 -20.01 22.72 -11.36
N ALA A 172 -20.21 22.79 -12.67
CA ALA A 172 -19.26 22.27 -13.64
C ALA A 172 -17.88 22.88 -13.48
N SER A 173 -16.85 22.05 -13.44
CA SER A 173 -15.44 22.50 -13.32
C SER A 173 -15.01 23.30 -14.56
N ASP A 174 -14.00 24.16 -14.40
CA ASP A 174 -13.47 24.96 -15.49
C ASP A 174 -12.91 24.11 -16.64
N GLU A 175 -12.43 22.91 -16.34
CA GLU A 175 -12.00 21.93 -17.35
C GLU A 175 -13.18 21.38 -18.14
N GLN A 176 -14.31 21.10 -17.50
CA GLN A 176 -15.54 20.67 -18.15
C GLN A 176 -16.13 21.76 -19.04
N LYS A 177 -16.11 23.01 -18.56
CA LYS A 177 -16.53 24.17 -19.37
C LYS A 177 -15.66 24.37 -20.62
N THR A 178 -14.32 24.27 -20.45
CA THR A 178 -13.36 24.40 -21.56
C THR A 178 -13.50 23.25 -22.57
N ALA A 179 -13.66 22.01 -22.10
CA ALA A 179 -13.92 20.85 -22.96
C ALA A 179 -15.23 21.01 -23.75
N PHE A 180 -16.27 21.49 -23.08
CA PHE A 180 -17.55 21.80 -23.68
C PHE A 180 -17.46 22.92 -24.74
N GLU A 181 -16.79 24.03 -24.44
CA GLU A 181 -16.57 25.13 -25.41
C GLU A 181 -15.78 24.67 -26.65
N ASN A 182 -14.75 23.85 -26.47
CA ASN A 182 -13.96 23.29 -27.56
C ASN A 182 -14.79 22.35 -28.45
N LEU A 183 -15.68 21.59 -27.83
CA LEU A 183 -16.62 20.72 -28.52
C LEU A 183 -17.59 21.54 -29.34
N MET A 184 -18.16 22.58 -28.73
CA MET A 184 -19.08 23.49 -29.35
C MET A 184 -18.49 24.21 -30.56
N LYS A 185 -17.24 24.66 -30.46
CA LYS A 185 -16.47 25.24 -31.58
C LYS A 185 -16.31 24.26 -32.75
N ARG A 186 -16.04 22.97 -32.44
CA ARG A 186 -15.92 21.92 -33.45
C ARG A 186 -17.27 21.61 -34.15
N MET A 187 -18.36 21.58 -33.37
CA MET A 187 -19.70 21.33 -33.88
C MET A 187 -20.15 22.48 -34.81
N THR A 188 -19.92 23.75 -34.41
CA THR A 188 -20.25 24.91 -35.24
C THR A 188 -19.43 25.00 -36.52
N ALA A 189 -18.14 24.57 -36.45
CA ALA A 189 -17.30 24.56 -37.65
C ALA A 189 -17.67 23.51 -38.68
N SER A 190 -18.39 22.44 -38.28
CA SER A 190 -18.76 21.33 -39.18
C SER A 190 -20.09 21.54 -39.92
N ASN A 191 -20.81 22.62 -39.66
CA ASN A 191 -22.09 22.97 -40.28
C ASN A 191 -23.14 21.81 -40.28
N GLN A 192 -23.08 20.96 -39.24
CA GLN A 192 -23.97 19.80 -39.10
C GLN A 192 -25.19 20.14 -38.24
N ASN A 193 -26.38 19.80 -38.73
CA ASN A 193 -27.65 20.03 -38.06
C ASN A 193 -28.03 18.78 -37.26
N ILE A 194 -28.29 18.94 -35.96
CA ILE A 194 -28.57 17.82 -35.01
C ILE A 194 -29.98 18.01 -34.42
N ASP A 195 -30.84 16.98 -34.48
CA ASP A 195 -32.12 16.99 -33.77
C ASP A 195 -31.89 16.87 -32.25
N PRO A 196 -32.37 17.87 -31.45
CA PRO A 196 -32.23 17.85 -29.99
C PRO A 196 -32.80 16.59 -29.31
N ASN A 197 -33.90 16.08 -29.79
CA ASN A 197 -34.54 14.88 -29.20
C ASN A 197 -33.70 13.63 -29.43
N THR A 198 -33.13 13.50 -30.62
CA THR A 198 -32.18 12.40 -30.92
C THR A 198 -30.92 12.50 -30.07
N PHE A 199 -30.40 13.70 -29.89
CA PHE A 199 -29.26 13.94 -28.99
C PHE A 199 -29.56 13.47 -27.57
N TRP A 200 -30.65 13.95 -26.96
CA TRP A 200 -31.00 13.61 -25.59
C TRP A 200 -31.33 12.13 -25.40
N ASN A 201 -31.98 11.48 -26.33
CA ASN A 201 -32.25 10.05 -26.26
C ASN A 201 -30.95 9.23 -26.27
N VAL A 202 -30.09 9.55 -27.19
CA VAL A 202 -28.80 8.87 -27.28
C VAL A 202 -27.93 9.20 -26.04
N TYR A 203 -27.84 10.42 -25.57
CA TYR A 203 -27.12 10.82 -24.35
C TYR A 203 -27.64 10.08 -23.14
N ASN A 204 -28.93 10.04 -22.87
CA ASN A 204 -29.51 9.36 -21.72
C ASN A 204 -29.29 7.84 -21.75
N GLN A 205 -29.45 7.23 -22.95
CA GLN A 205 -29.22 5.80 -23.13
C GLN A 205 -27.78 5.38 -22.80
N SER A 206 -26.83 6.21 -23.09
CA SER A 206 -25.47 5.91 -22.80
C SER A 206 -25.06 6.23 -21.40
N LYS A 207 -25.61 7.28 -20.81
CA LYS A 207 -25.39 7.51 -19.38
C LYS A 207 -25.81 6.28 -18.58
N ALA A 208 -26.88 5.61 -18.95
CA ALA A 208 -27.29 4.31 -18.41
C ALA A 208 -26.24 3.19 -18.68
N ASN A 209 -25.73 3.13 -19.90
CA ASN A 209 -24.70 2.16 -20.29
C ASN A 209 -23.36 2.41 -19.60
N LEU A 210 -23.01 3.68 -19.35
CA LEU A 210 -21.79 4.06 -18.65
C LEU A 210 -21.73 3.50 -17.22
N HIS A 211 -22.83 3.58 -16.47
CA HIS A 211 -22.92 2.95 -15.16
C HIS A 211 -22.72 1.44 -15.22
N SER A 212 -23.25 0.78 -16.25
CA SER A 212 -23.01 -0.65 -16.47
C SER A 212 -21.55 -0.96 -16.76
N VAL A 213 -20.88 -0.17 -17.60
CA VAL A 213 -19.46 -0.33 -17.94
C VAL A 213 -18.56 -0.08 -16.71
N ILE A 214 -18.87 0.93 -15.90
CA ILE A 214 -18.13 1.20 -14.66
C ILE A 214 -18.28 0.04 -13.67
N ASN A 215 -19.49 -0.48 -13.48
CA ASN A 215 -19.76 -1.58 -12.57
C ASN A 215 -19.16 -2.92 -13.04
N GLN A 216 -18.91 -3.10 -14.32
CA GLN A 216 -18.28 -4.29 -14.91
C GLN A 216 -16.77 -4.13 -15.08
N ASN A 217 -16.19 -2.99 -14.69
CA ASN A 217 -14.76 -2.75 -14.83
C ASN A 217 -13.97 -3.67 -13.89
N ALA A 218 -12.92 -4.29 -14.42
CA ALA A 218 -12.01 -5.12 -13.66
C ALA A 218 -11.43 -4.42 -12.42
N LEU A 219 -11.20 -3.10 -12.49
CA LEU A 219 -10.67 -2.31 -11.39
C LEU A 219 -11.66 -2.15 -10.23
N THR A 220 -12.95 -2.08 -10.51
CA THR A 220 -13.99 -1.85 -9.49
C THR A 220 -14.57 -3.15 -8.93
N HIS A 221 -14.45 -4.26 -9.64
CA HIS A 221 -15.07 -5.52 -9.26
C HIS A 221 -14.07 -6.67 -9.13
N TYR A 222 -13.29 -6.95 -10.17
CA TYR A 222 -12.42 -8.13 -10.21
C TYR A 222 -11.23 -8.01 -9.25
N ILE A 223 -10.54 -6.87 -9.21
CA ILE A 223 -9.35 -6.70 -8.38
C ILE A 223 -9.67 -6.70 -6.87
N PRO A 224 -10.72 -6.02 -6.37
CA PRO A 224 -11.16 -6.16 -4.98
C PRO A 224 -11.46 -7.61 -4.57
N VAL A 225 -12.05 -8.40 -5.47
CA VAL A 225 -12.29 -9.84 -5.22
C VAL A 225 -10.97 -10.61 -5.10
N GLN A 226 -9.98 -10.33 -5.96
CA GLN A 226 -8.67 -10.95 -5.88
C GLN A 226 -7.92 -10.54 -4.61
N ILE A 227 -7.96 -9.26 -4.23
CA ILE A 227 -7.39 -8.77 -2.97
C ILE A 227 -7.98 -9.56 -1.80
N ARG A 228 -9.31 -9.72 -1.74
CA ARG A 228 -9.98 -10.50 -0.69
C ARG A 228 -9.49 -11.94 -0.64
N ILE A 229 -9.45 -12.64 -1.78
CA ILE A 229 -9.00 -14.04 -1.85
C ILE A 229 -7.56 -14.17 -1.36
N THR A 230 -6.68 -13.26 -1.77
CA THR A 230 -5.27 -13.27 -1.34
C THR A 230 -5.15 -13.00 0.15
N LEU A 231 -5.91 -12.04 0.69
CA LEU A 231 -5.97 -11.77 2.13
C LEU A 231 -6.47 -12.97 2.93
N GLU A 232 -7.56 -13.62 2.50
CA GLU A 232 -8.08 -14.82 3.17
C GLU A 232 -7.02 -15.93 3.23
N ASN A 233 -6.27 -16.12 2.14
CA ASN A 233 -5.20 -17.11 2.08
C ASN A 233 -4.02 -16.74 2.98
N ALA A 234 -3.60 -15.48 3.00
CA ALA A 234 -2.54 -14.98 3.88
C ALA A 234 -2.95 -15.12 5.36
N LEU A 235 -4.20 -14.77 5.71
CA LEU A 235 -4.74 -14.93 7.06
C LEU A 235 -4.84 -16.39 7.49
N LYS A 236 -5.21 -17.31 6.59
CA LYS A 236 -5.19 -18.75 6.89
C LYS A 236 -3.78 -19.25 7.19
N LYS A 237 -2.78 -18.86 6.38
CA LYS A 237 -1.37 -19.18 6.65
C LYS A 237 -0.92 -18.60 7.99
N TYR A 238 -1.21 -17.31 8.22
CA TYR A 238 -0.88 -16.63 9.46
C TYR A 238 -1.46 -17.32 10.70
N ASN A 239 -2.74 -17.72 10.67
CA ASN A 239 -3.39 -18.41 11.79
C ASN A 239 -2.79 -19.77 12.11
N ALA A 240 -2.11 -20.40 11.14
CA ALA A 240 -1.36 -21.63 11.35
C ALA A 240 0.01 -21.41 12.02
N ILE A 241 0.52 -20.16 12.04
CA ILE A 241 1.84 -19.79 12.55
C ILE A 241 1.70 -19.21 13.96
N GLN A 242 2.13 -19.95 14.98
CA GLN A 242 2.12 -19.47 16.37
C GLN A 242 3.50 -18.95 16.79
N VAL A 243 3.88 -17.77 16.34
CA VAL A 243 5.17 -17.17 16.70
C VAL A 243 5.25 -16.82 18.18
N ILE A 244 4.21 -16.20 18.75
CA ILE A 244 4.17 -15.91 20.19
C ILE A 244 4.01 -17.22 20.97
N GLY A 245 4.98 -17.49 21.81
CA GLY A 245 5.02 -18.73 22.59
C GLY A 245 6.01 -19.76 22.07
N CYS A 246 6.52 -19.64 20.84
CA CYS A 246 7.61 -20.48 20.36
C CYS A 246 8.93 -20.24 21.15
N GLU A 247 9.83 -21.19 21.08
CA GLU A 247 11.11 -21.09 21.78
C GLU A 247 11.96 -19.89 21.28
N GLY A 248 11.94 -19.64 19.98
CA GLY A 248 12.64 -18.50 19.38
C GLY A 248 12.15 -17.16 19.90
N TYR A 249 10.83 -16.98 20.03
CA TYR A 249 10.26 -15.75 20.59
C TYR A 249 10.67 -15.57 22.07
N ARG A 250 10.66 -16.64 22.87
CA ARG A 250 11.14 -16.58 24.26
C ARG A 250 12.63 -16.21 24.33
N LYS A 251 13.44 -16.75 23.42
CA LYS A 251 14.87 -16.40 23.31
C LYS A 251 15.07 -14.94 22.95
N LEU A 252 14.32 -14.41 21.95
CA LEU A 252 14.37 -12.99 21.59
C LEU A 252 13.97 -12.10 22.77
N LYS A 253 12.89 -12.42 23.48
CA LYS A 253 12.45 -11.67 24.67
C LYS A 253 13.48 -11.68 25.79
N LYS A 254 14.20 -12.78 26.00
CA LYS A 254 15.34 -12.84 26.94
C LYS A 254 16.52 -11.99 26.49
N ILE A 255 16.79 -11.89 25.19
CA ILE A 255 17.87 -11.05 24.64
C ILE A 255 17.48 -9.57 24.75
N ALA A 256 16.25 -9.22 24.42
CA ALA A 256 15.71 -7.87 24.51
C ALA A 256 15.76 -7.29 25.94
N ASN A 257 15.45 -8.11 26.94
CA ASN A 257 15.37 -7.70 28.34
C ASN A 257 16.72 -7.72 29.09
N ARG A 258 17.85 -7.99 28.42
CA ARG A 258 19.18 -7.92 29.07
C ARG A 258 19.51 -6.48 29.37
N LYS A 259 19.68 -6.18 30.67
CA LYS A 259 20.30 -4.93 31.13
C LYS A 259 21.82 -5.04 30.97
N PHE A 260 22.44 -4.04 30.38
CA PHE A 260 23.90 -3.93 30.20
C PHE A 260 24.46 -2.85 31.13
#